data_fecde48101019cffcaef3bc77042e403
#
_entry.id   fecde48101019cffcaef3bc77042e403
#
_cell.length_a   1.000
_cell.length_b   1.000
_cell.length_c   1.000
_cell.angle_alpha   90.00
_cell.angle_beta   90.00
_cell.angle_gamma   90.00
#
_symmetry.space_group_name_H-M   'P 1'
#
loop_
_entity.id
_entity.type
_entity.pdbx_description
1 polymer ?
#
loop_
_entity_poly.entity_id
_entity_poly.type
_entity_poly.pdbx_seq_one_letter_code
_entity_poly.pdbx_strand_id
1 'polypeptide(L)'
;MRAALACVLGVLIAAAAAEAPLPEVADALDRIKSASTVELTTTGRKTGKEHKKPVWFVVEDGTIVVQAGKDGKTDWYRNLTKTPTAVVRQDGYSFRVRAAMVTDAQRVEAVHKLFTAKYTTAWLLSFLGSSIGQGRPVALVPVSVSVSVKQ
;
A
#
# COMPACT_ATOMS: atom_id res chain seq x y z
N MET A 1 -14.94 -33.56 -51.58
CA MET A 1 -14.26 -33.73 -50.29
C MET A 1 -13.66 -32.38 -49.89
N ARG A 2 -14.29 -31.70 -48.96
CA ARG A 2 -13.80 -30.44 -48.44
C ARG A 2 -13.51 -30.59 -46.97
N ALA A 3 -12.22 -30.60 -46.59
CA ALA A 3 -11.77 -30.60 -45.21
C ALA A 3 -11.89 -29.19 -44.63
N ALA A 4 -12.71 -29.03 -43.60
CA ALA A 4 -12.81 -27.83 -42.84
C ALA A 4 -11.71 -27.82 -41.77
N LEU A 5 -10.79 -26.85 -41.93
CA LEU A 5 -9.74 -26.56 -40.95
C LEU A 5 -10.32 -25.70 -39.84
N ALA A 6 -10.58 -26.24 -38.66
CA ALA A 6 -11.00 -25.50 -37.50
C ALA A 6 -9.78 -24.85 -36.83
N CYS A 7 -9.67 -23.53 -36.97
CA CYS A 7 -8.72 -22.71 -36.25
C CYS A 7 -9.20 -22.56 -34.79
N VAL A 8 -8.58 -23.29 -33.85
CA VAL A 8 -8.77 -23.06 -32.41
C VAL A 8 -7.90 -21.87 -32.01
N LEU A 9 -8.55 -20.72 -31.84
CA LEU A 9 -7.91 -19.55 -31.25
C LEU A 9 -7.74 -19.78 -29.75
N GLY A 10 -6.55 -20.20 -29.34
CA GLY A 10 -6.18 -20.29 -27.93
C GLY A 10 -6.03 -18.88 -27.36
N VAL A 11 -6.97 -18.48 -26.50
CA VAL A 11 -6.83 -17.27 -25.70
C VAL A 11 -5.78 -17.54 -24.64
N LEU A 12 -4.57 -17.03 -24.82
CA LEU A 12 -3.56 -16.98 -23.78
C LEU A 12 -4.02 -15.93 -22.75
N ILE A 13 -4.57 -16.42 -21.65
CA ILE A 13 -4.74 -15.60 -20.44
C ILE A 13 -3.36 -15.46 -19.83
N ALA A 14 -2.68 -14.35 -20.11
CA ALA A 14 -1.48 -13.96 -19.40
C ALA A 14 -1.88 -13.64 -17.96
N ALA A 15 -1.69 -14.60 -17.04
CA ALA A 15 -1.68 -14.31 -15.62
C ALA A 15 -0.56 -13.27 -15.38
N ALA A 16 -0.93 -12.06 -15.00
CA ALA A 16 0.04 -11.06 -14.56
C ALA A 16 0.71 -11.63 -13.31
N ALA A 17 1.87 -12.23 -13.48
CA ALA A 17 2.75 -12.58 -12.38
C ALA A 17 3.05 -11.27 -11.64
N ALA A 18 2.76 -11.23 -10.34
CA ALA A 18 3.18 -10.12 -9.49
C ALA A 18 4.71 -10.04 -9.61
N GLU A 19 5.17 -8.98 -10.27
CA GLU A 19 6.58 -8.77 -10.52
C GLU A 19 7.29 -8.60 -9.17
N ALA A 20 8.32 -9.39 -8.91
CA ALA A 20 9.06 -9.29 -7.67
C ALA A 20 9.63 -7.88 -7.53
N PRO A 21 9.63 -7.29 -6.32
CA PRO A 21 10.14 -5.94 -6.12
C PRO A 21 11.62 -5.87 -6.52
N LEU A 22 12.03 -4.72 -7.07
CA LEU A 22 13.44 -4.47 -7.36
C LEU A 22 14.28 -4.67 -6.08
N PRO A 23 15.47 -5.25 -6.15
CA PRO A 23 16.31 -5.53 -4.96
C PRO A 23 16.48 -4.30 -4.04
N GLU A 24 16.70 -3.13 -4.63
CA GLU A 24 16.85 -1.86 -3.90
C GLU A 24 15.57 -1.49 -3.10
N VAL A 25 14.41 -1.77 -3.65
CA VAL A 25 13.12 -1.55 -2.99
C VAL A 25 12.94 -2.54 -1.84
N ALA A 26 13.27 -3.80 -2.04
CA ALA A 26 13.16 -4.83 -1.02
C ALA A 26 14.06 -4.52 0.19
N ASP A 27 15.32 -4.15 -0.04
CA ASP A 27 16.26 -3.76 1.01
C ASP A 27 15.79 -2.51 1.77
N ALA A 28 15.29 -1.50 1.07
CA ALA A 28 14.77 -0.29 1.67
C ALA A 28 13.52 -0.57 2.52
N LEU A 29 12.61 -1.41 2.05
CA LEU A 29 11.42 -1.83 2.81
C LEU A 29 11.79 -2.59 4.07
N ASP A 30 12.80 -3.46 4.00
CA ASP A 30 13.29 -4.23 5.14
C ASP A 30 13.85 -3.32 6.25
N ARG A 31 14.51 -2.23 5.87
CA ARG A 31 15.03 -1.24 6.82
C ARG A 31 13.95 -0.43 7.53
N ILE A 32 12.86 -0.11 6.85
CA ILE A 32 11.79 0.71 7.44
C ILE A 32 10.69 -0.10 8.16
N LYS A 33 10.60 -1.41 7.94
CA LYS A 33 9.48 -2.24 8.41
C LYS A 33 9.22 -2.20 9.91
N SER A 34 10.25 -1.93 10.72
CA SER A 34 10.14 -1.84 12.19
C SER A 34 9.67 -0.47 12.68
N ALA A 35 9.64 0.55 11.84
CA ALA A 35 9.16 1.87 12.22
C ALA A 35 7.67 1.84 12.57
N SER A 36 7.24 2.70 13.49
CA SER A 36 5.84 2.78 13.93
C SER A 36 4.95 3.45 12.90
N THR A 37 5.48 4.44 12.18
CA THR A 37 4.73 5.22 11.19
C THR A 37 5.61 5.51 9.98
N VAL A 38 4.96 5.82 8.87
CA VAL A 38 5.59 6.46 7.71
C VAL A 38 4.91 7.78 7.40
N GLU A 39 5.63 8.73 6.80
CA GLU A 39 5.01 9.93 6.25
C GLU A 39 4.42 9.62 4.88
N LEU A 40 3.11 9.73 4.75
CA LEU A 40 2.39 9.58 3.48
C LEU A 40 2.10 10.96 2.90
N THR A 41 2.60 11.23 1.71
CA THR A 41 2.32 12.44 0.93
C THR A 41 1.35 12.11 -0.21
N THR A 42 0.18 12.74 -0.19
CA THR A 42 -0.87 12.59 -1.22
C THR A 42 -1.16 13.91 -1.90
N THR A 43 -1.71 13.85 -3.11
CA THR A 43 -2.19 15.04 -3.84
C THR A 43 -3.62 15.36 -3.43
N GLY A 44 -3.87 16.56 -2.94
CA GLY A 44 -5.19 17.04 -2.53
C GLY A 44 -6.20 17.00 -3.68
N ARG A 45 -7.30 16.27 -3.50
CA ARG A 45 -8.35 16.07 -4.53
C ARG A 45 -9.07 17.35 -4.96
N LYS A 46 -9.04 18.38 -4.11
CA LYS A 46 -9.70 19.67 -4.37
C LYS A 46 -8.73 20.74 -4.82
N THR A 47 -7.51 20.76 -4.27
CA THR A 47 -6.54 21.85 -4.44
C THR A 47 -5.35 21.49 -5.31
N GLY A 48 -5.08 20.19 -5.54
CA GLY A 48 -3.88 19.71 -6.20
C GLY A 48 -2.60 19.86 -5.37
N LYS A 49 -2.69 20.41 -4.15
CA LYS A 49 -1.54 20.61 -3.26
C LYS A 49 -1.15 19.31 -2.56
N GLU A 50 0.11 19.18 -2.21
CA GLU A 50 0.59 18.06 -1.41
C GLU A 50 0.09 18.14 0.04
N HIS A 51 -0.35 16.99 0.55
CA HIS A 51 -0.75 16.81 1.94
C HIS A 51 0.05 15.67 2.55
N LYS A 52 0.72 15.95 3.67
CA LYS A 52 1.55 15.01 4.41
C LYS A 52 0.84 14.56 5.67
N LYS A 53 0.87 13.25 5.94
CA LYS A 53 0.30 12.66 7.15
C LYS A 53 1.15 11.49 7.63
N PRO A 54 1.45 11.39 8.93
CA PRO A 54 1.96 10.16 9.50
C PRO A 54 0.82 9.12 9.48
N VAL A 55 1.13 7.94 9.01
CA VAL A 55 0.18 6.82 8.96
C VAL A 55 0.86 5.54 9.45
N TRP A 56 0.07 4.67 10.05
CA TRP A 56 0.51 3.34 10.40
C TRP A 56 0.57 2.45 9.19
N PHE A 57 1.51 1.52 9.20
CA PHE A 57 1.77 0.67 8.06
C PHE A 57 2.29 -0.71 8.47
N VAL A 58 2.16 -1.64 7.58
CA VAL A 58 2.87 -2.90 7.57
C VAL A 58 3.55 -3.09 6.22
N VAL A 59 4.58 -3.89 6.18
CA VAL A 59 5.23 -4.30 4.92
C VAL A 59 4.94 -5.77 4.70
N GLU A 60 4.41 -6.10 3.53
CA GLU A 60 4.06 -7.45 3.14
C GLU A 60 4.30 -7.63 1.65
N ASP A 61 5.00 -8.69 1.28
CA ASP A 61 5.27 -9.07 -0.12
C ASP A 61 5.75 -7.91 -1.00
N GLY A 62 6.73 -7.13 -0.50
CA GLY A 62 7.29 -6.00 -1.23
C GLY A 62 6.36 -4.79 -1.35
N THR A 63 5.28 -4.74 -0.57
CA THR A 63 4.27 -3.69 -0.59
C THR A 63 4.14 -3.04 0.78
N ILE A 64 3.96 -1.73 0.80
CA ILE A 64 3.58 -0.99 2.00
C ILE A 64 2.05 -1.00 2.07
N VAL A 65 1.49 -1.49 3.17
CA VAL A 65 0.04 -1.51 3.37
C VAL A 65 -0.32 -0.55 4.50
N VAL A 66 -1.28 0.32 4.25
CA VAL A 66 -1.81 1.30 5.19
C VAL A 66 -3.32 1.07 5.39
N GLN A 67 -3.87 1.55 6.49
CA GLN A 67 -5.32 1.45 6.77
C GLN A 67 -5.92 2.82 6.99
N ALA A 68 -7.03 3.10 6.29
CA ALA A 68 -7.84 4.28 6.54
C ALA A 68 -8.88 3.99 7.62
N GLY A 69 -8.77 4.69 8.75
CA GLY A 69 -9.83 4.72 9.76
C GLY A 69 -11.07 5.46 9.28
N LYS A 70 -12.06 5.63 10.17
CA LYS A 70 -13.31 6.36 9.91
C LYS A 70 -14.04 5.88 8.65
N ASP A 71 -14.02 4.59 8.40
CA ASP A 71 -14.66 3.97 7.22
C ASP A 71 -14.23 4.60 5.88
N GLY A 72 -12.94 4.90 5.73
CA GLY A 72 -12.40 5.52 4.52
C GLY A 72 -12.75 7.00 4.33
N LYS A 73 -13.23 7.68 5.37
CA LYS A 73 -13.56 9.12 5.32
C LYS A 73 -12.37 10.03 5.57
N THR A 74 -11.16 9.49 5.74
CA THR A 74 -9.94 10.28 5.89
C THR A 74 -9.56 10.97 4.57
N ASP A 75 -8.99 12.16 4.66
CA ASP A 75 -8.67 12.94 3.47
C ASP A 75 -7.64 12.27 2.58
N TRP A 76 -6.59 11.69 3.16
CA TRP A 76 -5.56 11.01 2.38
C TRP A 76 -6.11 9.80 1.60
N TYR A 77 -7.07 9.05 2.17
CA TYR A 77 -7.74 7.94 1.48
C TYR A 77 -8.53 8.45 0.27
N ARG A 78 -9.32 9.51 0.47
CA ARG A 78 -10.09 10.14 -0.61
C ARG A 78 -9.19 10.75 -1.69
N ASN A 79 -8.05 11.31 -1.29
CA ASN A 79 -7.05 11.81 -2.22
C ASN A 79 -6.51 10.69 -3.11
N LEU A 80 -6.17 9.54 -2.53
CA LEU A 80 -5.69 8.36 -3.27
C LEU A 80 -6.76 7.74 -4.17
N THR A 81 -8.03 7.84 -3.80
CA THR A 81 -9.13 7.40 -4.66
C THR A 81 -9.17 8.21 -5.96
N LYS A 82 -8.88 9.50 -5.90
CA LYS A 82 -8.85 10.37 -7.09
C LYS A 82 -7.50 10.29 -7.82
N THR A 83 -6.40 10.34 -7.09
CA THR A 83 -5.03 10.34 -7.63
C THR A 83 -4.27 9.19 -6.96
N PRO A 84 -4.20 8.00 -7.59
CA PRO A 84 -3.68 6.79 -6.98
C PRO A 84 -2.15 6.71 -6.98
N THR A 85 -1.49 7.84 -6.81
CA THR A 85 -0.04 7.94 -6.65
C THR A 85 0.30 8.73 -5.42
N ALA A 86 1.36 8.33 -4.73
CA ALA A 86 1.81 8.98 -3.51
C ALA A 86 3.32 8.85 -3.33
N VAL A 87 3.83 9.50 -2.29
CA VAL A 87 5.19 9.31 -1.82
C VAL A 87 5.14 8.90 -0.36
N VAL A 88 5.88 7.86 -0.02
CA VAL A 88 6.07 7.39 1.36
C VAL A 88 7.50 7.67 1.78
N ARG A 89 7.70 8.29 2.94
CA ARG A 89 9.02 8.60 3.48
C ARG A 89 9.20 8.04 4.87
N GLN A 90 10.39 7.46 5.10
CA GLN A 90 10.83 6.98 6.41
C GLN A 90 12.35 6.80 6.42
N ASP A 91 13.01 7.27 7.48
CA ASP A 91 14.46 7.09 7.74
C ASP A 91 15.37 7.44 6.55
N GLY A 92 15.07 8.54 5.85
CA GLY A 92 15.82 8.96 4.67
C GLY A 92 15.45 8.26 3.38
N TYR A 93 14.62 7.22 3.43
CA TYR A 93 14.06 6.57 2.24
C TYR A 93 12.82 7.29 1.75
N SER A 94 12.69 7.41 0.45
CA SER A 94 11.54 7.98 -0.23
C SER A 94 11.07 7.04 -1.34
N PHE A 95 9.88 6.47 -1.17
CA PHE A 95 9.27 5.55 -2.10
C PHE A 95 8.20 6.28 -2.92
N ARG A 96 8.32 6.23 -4.24
CA ARG A 96 7.18 6.54 -5.11
C ARG A 96 6.31 5.30 -5.18
N VAL A 97 5.03 5.45 -4.91
CA VAL A 97 4.11 4.33 -4.81
C VAL A 97 2.87 4.54 -5.67
N ARG A 98 2.30 3.43 -6.10
CA ARG A 98 0.96 3.37 -6.70
C ARG A 98 0.00 2.74 -5.70
N ALA A 99 -1.11 3.42 -5.43
CA ALA A 99 -2.13 2.95 -4.51
C ALA A 99 -3.12 2.02 -5.21
N ALA A 100 -3.45 0.91 -4.54
CA ALA A 100 -4.53 0.01 -4.91
C ALA A 100 -5.42 -0.23 -3.69
N MET A 101 -6.72 0.01 -3.82
CA MET A 101 -7.68 -0.24 -2.74
C MET A 101 -7.86 -1.75 -2.58
N VAL A 102 -7.73 -2.24 -1.34
CA VAL A 102 -7.93 -3.65 -1.03
C VAL A 102 -9.40 -3.86 -0.70
N THR A 103 -10.12 -4.58 -1.57
CA THR A 103 -11.57 -4.83 -1.45
C THR A 103 -11.92 -6.29 -1.23
N ASP A 104 -11.02 -7.21 -1.51
CA ASP A 104 -11.19 -8.64 -1.24
C ASP A 104 -11.28 -8.92 0.26
N ALA A 105 -12.34 -9.60 0.71
CA ALA A 105 -12.62 -9.81 2.13
C ALA A 105 -11.52 -10.63 2.84
N GLN A 106 -10.97 -11.66 2.19
CA GLN A 106 -9.92 -12.48 2.78
C GLN A 106 -8.62 -11.67 2.91
N ARG A 107 -8.33 -10.84 1.92
CA ARG A 107 -7.17 -9.95 1.95
C ARG A 107 -7.30 -8.87 3.02
N VAL A 108 -8.49 -8.28 3.17
CA VAL A 108 -8.79 -7.30 4.23
C VAL A 108 -8.56 -7.94 5.60
N GLU A 109 -9.06 -9.15 5.85
CA GLU A 109 -8.84 -9.84 7.11
C GLU A 109 -7.37 -10.15 7.37
N ALA A 110 -6.63 -10.60 6.36
CA ALA A 110 -5.19 -10.84 6.48
C ALA A 110 -4.42 -9.56 6.87
N VAL A 111 -4.75 -8.44 6.25
CA VAL A 111 -4.16 -7.13 6.60
C VAL A 111 -4.50 -6.73 8.04
N HIS A 112 -5.75 -6.91 8.48
CA HIS A 112 -6.13 -6.62 9.87
C HIS A 112 -5.31 -7.43 10.88
N LYS A 113 -5.05 -8.70 10.59
CA LYS A 113 -4.18 -9.55 11.43
C LYS A 113 -2.74 -9.03 11.49
N LEU A 114 -2.19 -8.59 10.36
CA LEU A 114 -0.84 -8.01 10.31
C LEU A 114 -0.74 -6.72 11.15
N PHE A 115 -1.73 -5.84 11.06
CA PHE A 115 -1.77 -4.63 11.89
C PHE A 115 -1.90 -4.96 13.36
N THR A 116 -2.77 -5.88 13.73
CA THR A 116 -2.93 -6.32 15.12
C THR A 116 -1.63 -6.94 15.66
N ALA A 117 -0.95 -7.74 14.87
CA ALA A 117 0.33 -8.34 15.26
C ALA A 117 1.45 -7.29 15.47
N LYS A 118 1.52 -6.28 14.61
CA LYS A 118 2.54 -5.22 14.70
C LYS A 118 2.27 -4.24 15.85
N TYR A 119 1.02 -3.87 16.07
CA TYR A 119 0.61 -2.82 17.01
C TYR A 119 -0.09 -3.38 18.25
N THR A 120 0.53 -4.37 18.89
CA THR A 120 -0.03 -5.08 20.07
C THR A 120 0.14 -4.35 21.40
N THR A 121 0.89 -3.24 21.45
CA THR A 121 1.11 -2.51 22.70
C THR A 121 -0.18 -1.85 23.19
N ALA A 122 -0.51 -2.10 24.45
CA ALA A 122 -1.78 -1.67 25.06
C ALA A 122 -2.02 -0.15 25.00
N TRP A 123 -0.96 0.66 25.06
CA TRP A 123 -1.10 2.12 24.94
C TRP A 123 -1.50 2.55 23.53
N LEU A 124 -1.01 1.85 22.51
CA LEU A 124 -1.39 2.07 21.12
C LEU A 124 -2.87 1.73 20.90
N LEU A 125 -3.33 0.64 21.50
CA LEU A 125 -4.73 0.22 21.48
C LEU A 125 -5.63 1.24 22.17
N SER A 126 -5.19 1.84 23.28
CA SER A 126 -5.95 2.84 24.03
C SER A 126 -6.05 4.18 23.30
N PHE A 127 -5.02 4.55 22.53
CA PHE A 127 -4.98 5.80 21.79
C PHE A 127 -5.88 5.80 20.54
N LEU A 128 -6.16 4.62 19.96
CA LEU A 128 -6.90 4.47 18.72
C LEU A 128 -8.32 3.94 18.90
N GLY A 129 -8.66 3.61 20.13
CA GLY A 129 -9.91 2.95 20.39
C GLY A 129 -10.02 1.60 19.66
N SER A 130 -11.22 1.10 19.48
CA SER A 130 -11.52 -0.18 18.84
C SER A 130 -11.29 -0.22 17.30
N SER A 131 -10.61 0.78 16.73
CA SER A 131 -10.45 0.93 15.27
C SER A 131 -9.27 0.15 14.67
N ILE A 132 -8.40 -0.43 15.49
CA ILE A 132 -7.33 -1.29 14.99
C ILE A 132 -7.97 -2.57 14.45
N GLY A 133 -7.73 -2.86 13.19
CA GLY A 133 -8.31 -4.03 12.54
C GLY A 133 -9.69 -3.81 11.91
N GLN A 134 -10.15 -2.57 11.81
CA GLN A 134 -11.41 -2.22 11.13
C GLN A 134 -11.26 -1.16 10.04
N GLY A 135 -10.03 -0.78 9.71
CA GLY A 135 -9.75 0.20 8.66
C GLY A 135 -9.95 -0.37 7.27
N ARG A 136 -10.02 0.53 6.28
CA ARG A 136 -9.98 0.17 4.86
C ARG A 136 -8.53 0.11 4.40
N PRO A 137 -8.01 -1.08 4.04
CA PRO A 137 -6.64 -1.22 3.63
C PRO A 137 -6.38 -0.64 2.23
N VAL A 138 -5.19 -0.06 2.07
CA VAL A 138 -4.67 0.39 0.79
C VAL A 138 -3.28 -0.19 0.61
N ALA A 139 -3.07 -0.89 -0.48
CA ALA A 139 -1.76 -1.38 -0.88
C ALA A 139 -1.03 -0.26 -1.64
N LEU A 140 0.14 0.13 -1.13
CA LEU A 140 1.02 1.11 -1.75
C LEU A 140 2.19 0.36 -2.38
N VAL A 141 2.08 0.08 -3.67
CA VAL A 141 3.08 -0.68 -4.43
C VAL A 141 4.22 0.24 -4.83
N PRO A 142 5.45 0.03 -4.33
CA PRO A 142 6.59 0.85 -4.71
C PRO A 142 6.94 0.69 -6.19
N VAL A 143 7.11 1.80 -6.89
CA VAL A 143 7.59 1.85 -8.28
C VAL A 143 9.04 2.33 -8.37
N SER A 144 9.51 3.03 -7.34
CA SER A 144 10.93 3.41 -7.19
C SER A 144 11.23 3.80 -5.75
N VAL A 145 12.50 3.75 -5.38
CA VAL A 145 13.01 4.23 -4.11
C VAL A 145 14.20 5.17 -4.34
N SER A 146 14.30 6.19 -3.52
CA SER A 146 15.47 7.07 -3.45
C SER A 146 15.90 7.24 -1.99
N VAL A 147 17.20 7.46 -1.78
CA VAL A 147 17.78 7.69 -0.45
C VAL A 147 18.26 9.12 -0.37
N SER A 148 17.75 9.87 0.60
CA SER A 148 18.30 11.19 0.92
C SER A 148 19.50 11.01 1.81
N VAL A 149 20.69 11.19 1.26
CA VAL A 149 21.92 11.27 2.07
C VAL A 149 21.82 12.56 2.87
N LYS A 150 21.73 12.47 4.20
CA LYS A 150 21.91 13.63 5.06
C LYS A 150 23.35 14.10 4.91
N GLN A 151 23.54 15.25 4.28
CA GLN A 151 24.80 16.00 4.34
C GLN A 151 24.97 16.60 5.72
#